data_5c80a2faf7be49bff0409b4d014f1fa2
#
_entry.id   5c80a2faf7be49bff0409b4d014f1fa2
#
_cell.length_a   1.000
_cell.length_b   1.000
_cell.length_c   1.000
_cell.angle_alpha   90.00
_cell.angle_beta   90.00
_cell.angle_gamma   90.00
#
_symmetry.space_group_name_H-M   'P 1'
#
loop_
_entity.id
_entity.type
_entity.pdbx_description
1 polymer ?
#
loop_
_entity_poly.entity_id
_entity_poly.type
_entity_poly.pdbx_seq_one_letter_code
_entity_poly.pdbx_strand_id
1 'polypeptide(L)'
;MLFVTGLATLIALYASEYMSHDVGPGYCRFFAAFTLFVFSMSCLVMADNLVLLYLGWEGVGLCSYLLIGYFYKKPSAVAAAKKAFIVNRIGDLGLALGVWMAFVQFGTVEYAALFEKVGPFIEHAKAGRFDLIPWQVEAIALLLMVGAFGKSAQLPLYVWLPDAMEGPTPVSALIHAATMVTAGVYLVARMLPFFAVSEYALPIVAWVGCLTALLAATIGMAQFDIKRIMAYSTVSQLGYMFAGLGVLTAASSDPAAAAAGPYHVFTHAFFKALLFLSCGAVMHGFAGQLDLRKLSGVMFMPGWRIVGLGMLVGCLNLAGFPLITAGFFSKDMILAEAFVNPHMHAVGWLLLLTAGLTAYYTFRVFFRVFVGPQHFEPGDELHGHDDHSHDQHTTQHTAHSTHSDRAHDESASRGAHAHGHGDFHPHPPGWAINTVLAILSVGCFVAIVPYFVKWVPGIIEHSSAGLALVGGHGGEHTGAGHAHGTFLGFDPHAVMYYVSAVIGFVGIGVAFVLHYVGRTTAATSKADALLPVLGPIARWAQGKWFVDELYDAVIRVPLWVLAHVLHLIDKLLVDGLVNAAGAAPRAGGWGLRPTQQGQMHGYAAGMLAGVALLVLIGLMIVQ
;
A
#
# COMPACT_ATOMS: atom_id res chain seq x y z
N MET A 1 6.12 -7.45 -18.28
CA MET A 1 7.58 -7.19 -18.11
C MET A 1 7.99 -5.84 -18.71
N LEU A 2 7.92 -5.63 -20.04
CA LEU A 2 8.31 -4.38 -20.72
C LEU A 2 7.70 -3.12 -20.07
N PHE A 3 6.44 -3.19 -19.69
CA PHE A 3 5.72 -2.12 -19.04
C PHE A 3 6.29 -1.80 -17.63
N VAL A 4 6.55 -2.81 -16.82
CA VAL A 4 7.10 -2.62 -15.46
C VAL A 4 8.51 -2.02 -15.54
N THR A 5 9.38 -2.57 -16.38
CA THR A 5 10.77 -2.09 -16.53
C THR A 5 10.84 -0.72 -17.19
N GLY A 6 10.00 -0.45 -18.19
CA GLY A 6 9.93 0.85 -18.85
C GLY A 6 9.58 1.98 -17.89
N LEU A 7 8.53 1.80 -17.11
CA LEU A 7 8.15 2.78 -16.07
C LEU A 7 9.20 2.89 -14.96
N ALA A 8 9.75 1.76 -14.49
CA ALA A 8 10.82 1.78 -13.50
C ALA A 8 12.05 2.55 -13.98
N THR A 9 12.42 2.45 -15.28
CA THR A 9 13.51 3.22 -15.87
C THR A 9 13.23 4.74 -15.83
N LEU A 10 12.00 5.16 -16.19
CA LEU A 10 11.62 6.56 -16.10
C LEU A 10 11.64 7.06 -14.65
N ILE A 11 11.13 6.26 -13.71
CA ILE A 11 11.16 6.60 -12.29
C ILE A 11 12.59 6.65 -11.76
N ALA A 12 13.48 5.77 -12.21
CA ALA A 12 14.91 5.80 -11.85
C ALA A 12 15.60 7.06 -12.36
N LEU A 13 15.29 7.50 -13.61
CA LEU A 13 15.80 8.75 -14.17
C LEU A 13 15.31 9.96 -13.34
N TYR A 14 14.04 10.00 -12.97
CA TYR A 14 13.50 11.01 -12.07
C TYR A 14 14.23 10.99 -10.71
N ALA A 15 14.38 9.79 -10.13
CA ALA A 15 15.02 9.59 -8.83
C ALA A 15 16.49 10.01 -8.82
N SER A 16 17.21 9.92 -9.95
CA SER A 16 18.62 10.32 -10.04
C SER A 16 18.82 11.81 -9.72
N GLU A 17 17.88 12.65 -10.11
CA GLU A 17 17.90 14.08 -9.77
C GLU A 17 17.28 14.34 -8.38
N TYR A 18 16.11 13.77 -8.12
CA TYR A 18 15.37 13.94 -6.87
C TYR A 18 16.21 13.56 -5.63
N MET A 19 16.92 12.42 -5.68
CA MET A 19 17.71 11.93 -4.56
C MET A 19 19.11 12.55 -4.45
N SER A 20 19.59 13.29 -5.45
CA SER A 20 20.93 13.87 -5.45
C SER A 20 21.10 14.98 -4.42
N HIS A 21 20.03 15.68 -4.07
CA HIS A 21 20.03 16.79 -3.11
C HIS A 21 19.90 16.34 -1.66
N ASP A 22 19.33 15.14 -1.43
CA ASP A 22 18.96 14.68 -0.09
C ASP A 22 20.00 13.78 0.58
N VAL A 23 21.00 13.22 -0.14
CA VAL A 23 21.38 11.92 0.32
C VAL A 23 22.86 11.56 0.28
N GLY A 24 23.78 12.27 0.29
CA GLY A 24 25.18 11.79 0.48
C GLY A 24 25.33 10.24 0.47
N PRO A 25 25.67 9.59 1.60
CA PRO A 25 25.94 8.13 1.65
C PRO A 25 24.74 7.21 1.39
N GLY A 26 23.52 7.70 1.46
CA GLY A 26 22.31 6.89 1.27
C GLY A 26 21.93 6.64 -0.19
N TYR A 27 22.47 7.41 -1.13
CA TYR A 27 22.15 7.33 -2.56
C TYR A 27 22.34 5.90 -3.14
N CYS A 28 23.50 5.28 -2.90
CA CYS A 28 23.76 3.92 -3.35
C CYS A 28 22.81 2.89 -2.73
N ARG A 29 22.48 3.05 -1.44
CA ARG A 29 21.51 2.18 -0.75
C ARG A 29 20.14 2.28 -1.35
N PHE A 30 19.70 3.49 -1.73
CA PHE A 30 18.42 3.70 -2.41
C PHE A 30 18.35 2.93 -3.72
N PHE A 31 19.33 3.12 -4.61
CA PHE A 31 19.32 2.46 -5.92
C PHE A 31 19.53 0.95 -5.84
N ALA A 32 20.28 0.45 -4.85
CA ALA A 32 20.42 -0.98 -4.61
C ALA A 32 19.06 -1.61 -4.24
N ALA A 33 18.30 -1.01 -3.31
CA ALA A 33 16.98 -1.48 -2.95
C ALA A 33 15.95 -1.29 -4.08
N PHE A 34 16.05 -0.21 -4.86
CA PHE A 34 15.22 0.07 -6.03
C PHE A 34 15.41 -0.98 -7.13
N THR A 35 16.65 -1.30 -7.50
CA THR A 35 16.93 -2.29 -8.54
C THR A 35 16.56 -3.71 -8.10
N LEU A 36 16.79 -4.05 -6.83
CA LEU A 36 16.33 -5.31 -6.25
C LEU A 36 14.80 -5.43 -6.28
N PHE A 37 14.09 -4.33 -6.02
CA PHE A 37 12.63 -4.27 -6.15
C PHE A 37 12.18 -4.57 -7.58
N VAL A 38 12.78 -3.93 -8.58
CA VAL A 38 12.46 -4.14 -10.00
C VAL A 38 12.78 -5.58 -10.44
N PHE A 39 13.89 -6.14 -9.97
CA PHE A 39 14.22 -7.55 -10.18
C PHE A 39 13.16 -8.48 -9.60
N SER A 40 12.79 -8.29 -8.34
CA SER A 40 11.77 -9.10 -7.66
C SER A 40 10.41 -9.02 -8.36
N MET A 41 10.00 -7.80 -8.79
CA MET A 41 8.79 -7.62 -9.56
C MET A 41 8.84 -8.31 -10.92
N SER A 42 10.02 -8.33 -11.54
CA SER A 42 10.26 -9.05 -12.80
C SER A 42 10.08 -10.56 -12.62
N CYS A 43 10.65 -11.13 -11.56
CA CYS A 43 10.46 -12.55 -11.22
C CYS A 43 8.96 -12.86 -11.03
N LEU A 44 8.22 -11.98 -10.34
CA LEU A 44 6.79 -12.15 -10.08
C LEU A 44 5.97 -12.21 -11.39
N VAL A 45 6.17 -11.25 -12.30
CA VAL A 45 5.33 -11.15 -13.52
C VAL A 45 5.74 -12.13 -14.61
N MET A 46 6.98 -12.63 -14.58
CA MET A 46 7.51 -13.61 -15.52
C MET A 46 7.39 -15.06 -15.02
N ALA A 47 6.87 -15.26 -13.82
CA ALA A 47 6.71 -16.60 -13.27
C ALA A 47 5.79 -17.46 -14.15
N ASP A 48 6.18 -18.70 -14.37
CA ASP A 48 5.41 -19.76 -15.01
C ASP A 48 4.75 -20.72 -13.99
N ASN A 49 5.07 -20.53 -12.72
CA ASN A 49 4.57 -21.34 -11.61
C ASN A 49 4.33 -20.50 -10.35
N LEU A 50 3.53 -21.04 -9.42
CA LEU A 50 3.16 -20.36 -8.19
C LEU A 50 4.33 -20.15 -7.21
N VAL A 51 5.36 -21.00 -7.22
CA VAL A 51 6.53 -20.89 -6.33
C VAL A 51 7.43 -19.72 -6.76
N LEU A 52 7.71 -19.58 -8.05
CA LEU A 52 8.48 -18.45 -8.59
C LEU A 52 7.71 -17.13 -8.41
N LEU A 53 6.37 -17.15 -8.60
CA LEU A 53 5.52 -16.01 -8.30
C LEU A 53 5.66 -15.63 -6.83
N TYR A 54 5.60 -16.61 -5.90
CA TYR A 54 5.72 -16.37 -4.46
C TYR A 54 7.11 -15.80 -4.10
N LEU A 55 8.19 -16.29 -4.72
CA LEU A 55 9.53 -15.74 -4.52
C LEU A 55 9.60 -14.25 -4.88
N GLY A 56 9.09 -13.88 -6.06
CA GLY A 56 8.99 -12.47 -6.46
C GLY A 56 8.08 -11.65 -5.52
N TRP A 57 6.98 -12.25 -5.07
CA TRP A 57 6.01 -11.65 -4.15
C TRP A 57 6.64 -11.27 -2.80
N GLU A 58 7.44 -12.16 -2.24
CA GLU A 58 8.19 -11.92 -1.01
C GLU A 58 9.29 -10.89 -1.21
N GLY A 59 9.99 -10.98 -2.36
CA GLY A 59 11.05 -10.05 -2.73
C GLY A 59 10.57 -8.60 -2.81
N VAL A 60 9.43 -8.33 -3.49
CA VAL A 60 8.87 -6.96 -3.52
C VAL A 60 8.40 -6.49 -2.14
N GLY A 61 7.93 -7.42 -1.28
CA GLY A 61 7.58 -7.13 0.10
C GLY A 61 8.78 -6.66 0.93
N LEU A 62 9.90 -7.37 0.85
CA LEU A 62 11.14 -7.00 1.52
C LEU A 62 11.69 -5.67 0.99
N CYS A 63 11.76 -5.50 -0.32
CA CYS A 63 12.28 -4.27 -0.92
C CYS A 63 11.41 -3.06 -0.58
N SER A 64 10.07 -3.21 -0.53
CA SER A 64 9.17 -2.14 -0.11
C SER A 64 9.43 -1.72 1.35
N TYR A 65 9.68 -2.68 2.26
CA TYR A 65 10.07 -2.38 3.63
C TYR A 65 11.34 -1.52 3.70
N LEU A 66 12.38 -1.88 2.92
CA LEU A 66 13.65 -1.14 2.87
C LEU A 66 13.47 0.27 2.28
N LEU A 67 12.62 0.41 1.27
CA LEU A 67 12.38 1.66 0.58
C LEU A 67 11.45 2.61 1.34
N ILE A 68 10.39 2.11 1.97
CA ILE A 68 9.51 2.91 2.84
C ILE A 68 10.28 3.38 4.07
N GLY A 69 11.08 2.49 4.68
CA GLY A 69 11.94 2.78 5.83
C GLY A 69 13.26 3.45 5.47
N TYR A 70 13.38 4.02 4.26
CA TYR A 70 14.63 4.65 3.79
C TYR A 70 15.15 5.71 4.77
N PHE A 71 14.27 6.56 5.28
CA PHE A 71 14.55 7.55 6.31
C PHE A 71 14.52 6.91 7.71
N TYR A 72 15.38 5.91 7.95
CA TYR A 72 15.38 5.09 9.18
C TYR A 72 15.63 5.85 10.48
N LYS A 73 16.15 7.07 10.41
CA LYS A 73 16.27 7.97 11.56
C LYS A 73 14.93 8.61 11.96
N LYS A 74 13.95 8.63 11.06
CA LYS A 74 12.62 9.18 11.29
C LYS A 74 11.70 8.09 11.89
N PRO A 75 11.24 8.23 13.16
CA PRO A 75 10.42 7.18 13.81
C PRO A 75 9.15 6.84 13.04
N SER A 76 8.49 7.83 12.40
CA SER A 76 7.29 7.62 11.58
C SER A 76 7.57 6.74 10.37
N ALA A 77 8.71 6.92 9.67
CA ALA A 77 9.08 6.09 8.53
C ALA A 77 9.37 4.63 8.94
N VAL A 78 10.04 4.44 10.09
CA VAL A 78 10.28 3.10 10.65
C VAL A 78 8.96 2.41 11.03
N ALA A 79 8.03 3.13 11.68
CA ALA A 79 6.72 2.60 12.04
C ALA A 79 5.90 2.24 10.78
N ALA A 80 5.90 3.10 9.77
CA ALA A 80 5.22 2.87 8.50
C ALA A 80 5.77 1.64 7.75
N ALA A 81 7.11 1.49 7.69
CA ALA A 81 7.76 0.33 7.08
C ALA A 81 7.39 -0.98 7.80
N LYS A 82 7.44 -0.99 9.14
CA LYS A 82 7.03 -2.16 9.94
C LYS A 82 5.56 -2.50 9.72
N LYS A 83 4.66 -1.50 9.73
CA LYS A 83 3.24 -1.69 9.48
C LYS A 83 3.01 -2.29 8.09
N ALA A 84 3.63 -1.72 7.05
CA ALA A 84 3.54 -2.23 5.69
C ALA A 84 4.02 -3.68 5.59
N PHE A 85 5.15 -4.01 6.20
CA PHE A 85 5.68 -5.37 6.17
C PHE A 85 4.76 -6.37 6.88
N ILE A 86 4.33 -6.08 8.11
CA ILE A 86 3.50 -7.00 8.92
C ILE A 86 2.13 -7.23 8.27
N VAL A 87 1.44 -6.18 7.82
CA VAL A 87 0.12 -6.30 7.20
C VAL A 87 0.21 -7.11 5.91
N ASN A 88 1.24 -6.89 5.10
CA ASN A 88 1.46 -7.69 3.89
C ASN A 88 1.73 -9.17 4.23
N ARG A 89 2.47 -9.48 5.31
CA ARG A 89 2.74 -10.86 5.74
C ARG A 89 1.48 -11.65 6.09
N ILE A 90 0.44 -10.99 6.59
CA ILE A 90 -0.86 -11.65 6.81
C ILE A 90 -1.43 -12.13 5.47
N GLY A 91 -1.38 -11.30 4.42
CA GLY A 91 -1.77 -11.70 3.07
C GLY A 91 -0.86 -12.78 2.49
N ASP A 92 0.46 -12.63 2.65
CA ASP A 92 1.46 -13.55 2.13
C ASP A 92 1.32 -14.96 2.73
N LEU A 93 0.90 -15.08 4.00
CA LEU A 93 0.57 -16.35 4.63
C LEU A 93 -0.63 -17.03 3.92
N GLY A 94 -1.68 -16.27 3.60
CA GLY A 94 -2.81 -16.79 2.83
C GLY A 94 -2.35 -17.32 1.47
N LEU A 95 -1.53 -16.55 0.74
CA LEU A 95 -0.97 -16.97 -0.55
C LEU A 95 -0.13 -18.26 -0.40
N ALA A 96 0.75 -18.34 0.61
CA ALA A 96 1.59 -19.53 0.85
C ALA A 96 0.74 -20.77 1.10
N LEU A 97 -0.29 -20.65 1.93
CA LEU A 97 -1.23 -21.76 2.19
C LEU A 97 -2.00 -22.16 0.93
N GLY A 98 -2.41 -21.19 0.09
CA GLY A 98 -3.05 -21.45 -1.19
C GLY A 98 -2.14 -22.19 -2.17
N VAL A 99 -0.86 -21.82 -2.28
CA VAL A 99 0.16 -22.52 -3.08
C VAL A 99 0.39 -23.93 -2.57
N TRP A 100 0.54 -24.08 -1.26
CA TRP A 100 0.70 -25.40 -0.63
C TRP A 100 -0.51 -26.31 -0.91
N MET A 101 -1.71 -25.77 -0.74
CA MET A 101 -2.95 -26.54 -0.96
C MET A 101 -3.13 -26.92 -2.43
N ALA A 102 -2.76 -26.03 -3.36
CA ALA A 102 -2.74 -26.34 -4.80
C ALA A 102 -1.79 -27.49 -5.10
N PHE A 103 -0.58 -27.49 -4.52
CA PHE A 103 0.38 -28.58 -4.67
C PHE A 103 -0.16 -29.92 -4.12
N VAL A 104 -0.73 -29.90 -2.91
CA VAL A 104 -1.30 -31.12 -2.29
C VAL A 104 -2.47 -31.68 -3.11
N GLN A 105 -3.36 -30.80 -3.61
CA GLN A 105 -4.56 -31.21 -4.35
C GLN A 105 -4.24 -31.68 -5.77
N PHE A 106 -3.31 -31.00 -6.46
CA PHE A 106 -3.07 -31.21 -7.90
C PHE A 106 -1.71 -31.86 -8.20
N GLY A 107 -0.78 -31.95 -7.23
CA GLY A 107 0.56 -32.50 -7.39
C GLY A 107 1.49 -31.65 -8.28
N THR A 108 1.11 -30.39 -8.55
CA THR A 108 1.88 -29.46 -9.37
C THR A 108 1.64 -28.02 -8.93
N VAL A 109 2.58 -27.12 -9.27
CA VAL A 109 2.46 -25.68 -9.08
C VAL A 109 2.60 -24.90 -10.40
N GLU A 110 2.85 -25.57 -11.51
CA GLU A 110 2.97 -25.00 -12.85
C GLU A 110 1.59 -24.58 -13.37
N TYR A 111 1.49 -23.38 -13.92
CA TYR A 111 0.21 -22.82 -14.38
C TYR A 111 -0.47 -23.68 -15.42
N ALA A 112 0.25 -24.12 -16.47
CA ALA A 112 -0.33 -24.91 -17.55
C ALA A 112 -0.97 -26.21 -17.02
N ALA A 113 -0.23 -26.95 -16.20
CA ALA A 113 -0.69 -28.21 -15.61
C ALA A 113 -1.82 -28.00 -14.59
N LEU A 114 -1.80 -26.89 -13.83
CA LEU A 114 -2.89 -26.53 -12.91
C LEU A 114 -4.17 -26.23 -13.67
N PHE A 115 -4.10 -25.43 -14.74
CA PHE A 115 -5.28 -25.04 -15.52
C PHE A 115 -5.90 -26.21 -16.28
N GLU A 116 -5.07 -27.15 -16.80
CA GLU A 116 -5.56 -28.40 -17.38
C GLU A 116 -6.37 -29.21 -16.38
N LYS A 117 -5.87 -29.33 -15.13
CA LYS A 117 -6.56 -30.09 -14.07
C LYS A 117 -7.83 -29.40 -13.52
N VAL A 118 -7.92 -28.07 -13.61
CA VAL A 118 -9.10 -27.28 -13.22
C VAL A 118 -10.14 -27.24 -14.33
N GLY A 119 -9.74 -27.45 -15.59
CA GLY A 119 -10.62 -27.38 -16.77
C GLY A 119 -11.97 -28.11 -16.62
N PRO A 120 -12.02 -29.39 -16.17
CA PRO A 120 -13.26 -30.08 -15.95
C PRO A 120 -14.24 -29.41 -14.98
N PHE A 121 -13.73 -28.70 -13.97
CA PHE A 121 -14.58 -27.99 -12.99
C PHE A 121 -15.20 -26.72 -13.58
N ILE A 122 -14.59 -26.12 -14.62
CA ILE A 122 -15.12 -24.92 -15.28
C ILE A 122 -16.49 -25.22 -15.92
N GLU A 123 -16.68 -26.41 -16.52
CA GLU A 123 -17.95 -26.79 -17.10
C GLU A 123 -19.03 -26.99 -16.03
N HIS A 124 -18.66 -27.52 -14.86
CA HIS A 124 -19.59 -27.61 -13.71
C HIS A 124 -19.99 -26.22 -13.20
N ALA A 125 -19.03 -25.31 -13.07
CA ALA A 125 -19.28 -23.92 -12.65
C ALA A 125 -20.17 -23.16 -13.65
N LYS A 126 -19.95 -23.32 -14.97
CA LYS A 126 -20.80 -22.75 -16.03
C LYS A 126 -22.25 -23.26 -15.93
N ALA A 127 -22.44 -24.53 -15.54
CA ALA A 127 -23.75 -25.12 -15.32
C ALA A 127 -24.37 -24.76 -13.94
N GLY A 128 -23.69 -23.94 -13.13
CA GLY A 128 -24.14 -23.57 -11.78
C GLY A 128 -24.04 -24.71 -10.76
N ARG A 129 -23.31 -25.79 -11.06
CA ARG A 129 -23.19 -26.98 -10.23
C ARG A 129 -21.94 -26.96 -9.38
N PHE A 130 -21.85 -26.01 -8.46
CA PHE A 130 -20.73 -25.86 -7.52
C PHE A 130 -20.65 -27.02 -6.50
N ASP A 131 -21.74 -27.72 -6.26
CA ASP A 131 -21.82 -28.93 -5.43
C ASP A 131 -20.90 -30.08 -5.89
N LEU A 132 -20.52 -30.09 -7.17
CA LEU A 132 -19.62 -31.07 -7.77
C LEU A 132 -18.15 -30.66 -7.70
N ILE A 133 -17.84 -29.46 -7.25
CA ILE A 133 -16.49 -28.95 -7.16
C ILE A 133 -15.93 -29.23 -5.75
N PRO A 134 -14.75 -29.89 -5.64
CA PRO A 134 -14.16 -30.15 -4.33
C PRO A 134 -13.92 -28.86 -3.53
N TRP A 135 -14.25 -28.88 -2.23
CA TRP A 135 -14.07 -27.71 -1.35
C TRP A 135 -12.61 -27.20 -1.30
N GLN A 136 -11.64 -28.06 -1.60
CA GLN A 136 -10.23 -27.69 -1.68
C GLN A 136 -9.97 -26.68 -2.80
N VAL A 137 -10.65 -26.79 -3.93
CA VAL A 137 -10.54 -25.86 -5.05
C VAL A 137 -11.08 -24.49 -4.66
N GLU A 138 -12.21 -24.44 -3.97
CA GLU A 138 -12.78 -23.24 -3.37
C GLU A 138 -11.79 -22.58 -2.39
N ALA A 139 -11.24 -23.38 -1.47
CA ALA A 139 -10.29 -22.89 -0.48
C ALA A 139 -9.00 -22.33 -1.10
N ILE A 140 -8.50 -22.95 -2.19
CA ILE A 140 -7.35 -22.41 -2.93
C ILE A 140 -7.65 -21.01 -3.44
N ALA A 141 -8.80 -20.80 -4.12
CA ALA A 141 -9.19 -19.50 -4.64
C ALA A 141 -9.28 -18.44 -3.53
N LEU A 142 -9.92 -18.76 -2.41
CA LEU A 142 -10.06 -17.87 -1.25
C LEU A 142 -8.71 -17.54 -0.60
N LEU A 143 -7.79 -18.50 -0.49
CA LEU A 143 -6.45 -18.27 0.08
C LEU A 143 -5.58 -17.41 -0.83
N LEU A 144 -5.62 -17.63 -2.14
CA LEU A 144 -4.95 -16.77 -3.13
C LEU A 144 -5.51 -15.35 -3.08
N MET A 145 -6.83 -15.19 -2.90
CA MET A 145 -7.51 -13.91 -2.75
C MET A 145 -7.00 -13.12 -1.53
N VAL A 146 -6.79 -13.78 -0.38
CA VAL A 146 -6.24 -13.12 0.82
C VAL A 146 -4.85 -12.55 0.52
N GLY A 147 -4.01 -13.30 -0.20
CA GLY A 147 -2.72 -12.80 -0.69
C GLY A 147 -2.86 -11.55 -1.56
N ALA A 148 -3.77 -11.61 -2.54
CA ALA A 148 -4.05 -10.48 -3.44
C ALA A 148 -4.50 -9.24 -2.67
N PHE A 149 -5.36 -9.38 -1.67
CA PHE A 149 -5.84 -8.26 -0.84
C PHE A 149 -4.73 -7.61 -0.02
N GLY A 150 -3.76 -8.37 0.46
CA GLY A 150 -2.59 -7.85 1.18
C GLY A 150 -1.78 -6.88 0.34
N LYS A 151 -1.25 -7.32 -0.81
CA LYS A 151 -0.41 -6.48 -1.68
C LYS A 151 -1.17 -5.33 -2.32
N SER A 152 -2.42 -5.56 -2.70
CA SER A 152 -3.24 -4.54 -3.36
C SER A 152 -4.04 -3.67 -2.40
N ALA A 153 -3.73 -3.72 -1.12
CA ALA A 153 -4.33 -2.86 -0.10
C ALA A 153 -5.87 -2.82 -0.18
N GLN A 154 -6.51 -4.00 -0.24
CA GLN A 154 -7.96 -4.11 -0.17
C GLN A 154 -8.42 -4.30 1.27
N LEU A 155 -9.67 -3.99 1.56
CA LEU A 155 -10.27 -4.30 2.86
C LEU A 155 -10.12 -5.79 3.20
N PRO A 156 -9.76 -6.12 4.42
CA PRO A 156 -9.41 -5.25 5.56
C PRO A 156 -7.92 -4.82 5.60
N LEU A 157 -7.07 -5.24 4.66
CA LEU A 157 -5.60 -5.11 4.69
C LEU A 157 -5.07 -3.81 4.03
N TYR A 158 -5.87 -2.74 3.90
CA TYR A 158 -5.49 -1.52 3.17
C TYR A 158 -4.66 -0.51 3.98
N VAL A 159 -4.65 -0.60 5.31
CA VAL A 159 -4.17 0.44 6.23
C VAL A 159 -2.68 0.78 6.12
N TRP A 160 -1.88 -0.07 5.49
CA TRP A 160 -0.45 0.15 5.32
C TRP A 160 -0.10 1.12 4.18
N LEU A 161 -0.94 1.17 3.13
CA LEU A 161 -0.60 1.86 1.89
C LEU A 161 -0.54 3.39 2.05
N PRO A 162 -1.48 4.06 2.75
CA PRO A 162 -1.37 5.50 3.00
C PRO A 162 -0.19 5.90 3.88
N ASP A 163 0.24 5.04 4.79
CA ASP A 163 1.38 5.30 5.66
C ASP A 163 2.72 5.06 4.94
N ALA A 164 2.73 4.28 3.85
CA ALA A 164 3.90 4.11 2.97
C ALA A 164 4.38 5.43 2.33
N MET A 165 3.61 6.52 2.46
CA MET A 165 3.99 7.88 2.01
C MET A 165 5.14 8.49 2.80
N GLU A 166 5.56 7.90 3.91
CA GLU A 166 6.75 8.33 4.68
C GLU A 166 8.08 8.09 3.94
N GLY A 167 8.09 7.21 2.94
CA GLY A 167 9.24 6.99 2.06
C GLY A 167 9.44 8.09 1.00
N PRO A 168 10.61 8.11 0.31
CA PRO A 168 10.89 9.05 -0.78
C PRO A 168 9.83 8.96 -1.89
N THR A 169 9.49 10.09 -2.52
CA THR A 169 8.41 10.11 -3.52
C THR A 169 8.65 9.23 -4.75
N PRO A 170 9.87 9.05 -5.29
CA PRO A 170 10.10 8.06 -6.34
C PRO A 170 9.71 6.64 -5.94
N VAL A 171 9.89 6.26 -4.66
CA VAL A 171 9.40 4.99 -4.11
C VAL A 171 7.89 4.90 -4.16
N SER A 172 7.20 5.99 -3.76
CA SER A 172 5.74 6.04 -3.82
C SER A 172 5.25 5.86 -5.26
N ALA A 173 5.88 6.53 -6.24
CA ALA A 173 5.56 6.35 -7.65
C ALA A 173 5.78 4.90 -8.10
N LEU A 174 6.90 4.28 -7.73
CA LEU A 174 7.22 2.90 -8.09
C LEU A 174 6.19 1.91 -7.52
N ILE A 175 5.93 1.97 -6.21
CA ILE A 175 5.02 1.05 -5.52
C ILE A 175 3.58 1.19 -6.05
N HIS A 176 3.11 2.43 -6.25
CA HIS A 176 1.69 2.73 -6.52
C HIS A 176 1.30 2.70 -7.99
N ALA A 177 2.24 2.83 -8.93
CA ALA A 177 1.90 2.92 -10.34
C ALA A 177 1.64 1.55 -10.99
N ALA A 178 2.67 0.71 -11.11
CA ALA A 178 2.63 -0.48 -11.96
C ALA A 178 3.25 -1.73 -11.33
N THR A 179 3.53 -1.71 -10.02
CA THR A 179 4.33 -2.78 -9.43
C THR A 179 3.62 -3.44 -8.24
N MET A 180 4.12 -3.27 -7.02
CA MET A 180 3.68 -4.04 -5.85
C MET A 180 2.16 -4.06 -5.66
N VAL A 181 1.51 -2.89 -5.74
CA VAL A 181 0.07 -2.80 -5.47
C VAL A 181 -0.80 -3.40 -6.58
N THR A 182 -0.28 -3.56 -7.79
CA THR A 182 -0.98 -4.21 -8.90
C THR A 182 -0.75 -5.73 -8.95
N ALA A 183 0.18 -6.25 -8.11
CA ALA A 183 0.50 -7.67 -8.06
C ALA A 183 -0.71 -8.53 -7.66
N GLY A 184 -1.57 -8.06 -6.76
CA GLY A 184 -2.80 -8.78 -6.41
C GLY A 184 -3.81 -8.82 -7.54
N VAL A 185 -3.98 -7.73 -8.29
CA VAL A 185 -4.83 -7.70 -9.49
C VAL A 185 -4.29 -8.68 -10.55
N TYR A 186 -2.95 -8.67 -10.74
CA TYR A 186 -2.28 -9.63 -11.61
C TYR A 186 -2.50 -11.08 -11.17
N LEU A 187 -2.40 -11.38 -9.87
CA LEU A 187 -2.63 -12.72 -9.32
C LEU A 187 -4.05 -13.21 -9.61
N VAL A 188 -5.08 -12.38 -9.34
CA VAL A 188 -6.48 -12.74 -9.62
C VAL A 188 -6.70 -12.95 -11.11
N ALA A 189 -6.19 -12.07 -11.96
CA ALA A 189 -6.30 -12.20 -13.41
C ALA A 189 -5.54 -13.43 -13.94
N ARG A 190 -4.33 -13.73 -13.42
CA ARG A 190 -3.53 -14.89 -13.81
C ARG A 190 -4.19 -16.21 -13.40
N MET A 191 -4.76 -16.23 -12.21
CA MET A 191 -5.41 -17.42 -11.63
C MET A 191 -6.93 -17.42 -11.85
N LEU A 192 -7.44 -16.65 -12.80
CA LEU A 192 -8.87 -16.52 -13.08
C LEU A 192 -9.60 -17.89 -13.24
N PRO A 193 -8.99 -18.95 -13.83
CA PRO A 193 -9.62 -20.27 -13.86
C PRO A 193 -10.00 -20.82 -12.48
N PHE A 194 -9.18 -20.59 -11.45
CA PHE A 194 -9.49 -20.96 -10.07
C PHE A 194 -10.58 -20.09 -9.45
N PHE A 195 -10.57 -18.81 -9.77
CA PHE A 195 -11.59 -17.87 -9.28
C PHE A 195 -12.95 -18.13 -9.95
N ALA A 196 -12.97 -18.50 -11.22
CA ALA A 196 -14.19 -18.78 -11.97
C ALA A 196 -14.91 -20.06 -11.53
N VAL A 197 -14.17 -21.04 -11.01
CA VAL A 197 -14.77 -22.28 -10.47
C VAL A 197 -15.17 -22.16 -9.00
N SER A 198 -14.84 -21.05 -8.35
CA SER A 198 -15.23 -20.77 -6.97
C SER A 198 -16.60 -20.10 -6.93
N GLU A 199 -17.49 -20.58 -6.07
CA GLU A 199 -18.79 -19.98 -5.84
C GLU A 199 -18.69 -18.60 -5.17
N TYR A 200 -17.74 -18.45 -4.24
CA TYR A 200 -17.66 -17.28 -3.36
C TYR A 200 -16.55 -16.29 -3.74
N ALA A 201 -15.44 -16.72 -4.37
CA ALA A 201 -14.25 -15.88 -4.52
C ALA A 201 -14.51 -14.65 -5.41
N LEU A 202 -15.09 -14.80 -6.60
CA LEU A 202 -15.38 -13.65 -7.49
C LEU A 202 -16.38 -12.67 -6.86
N PRO A 203 -17.51 -13.09 -6.29
CA PRO A 203 -18.41 -12.18 -5.58
C PRO A 203 -17.73 -11.41 -4.44
N ILE A 204 -16.89 -12.08 -3.64
CA ILE A 204 -16.13 -11.41 -2.55
C ILE A 204 -15.14 -10.40 -3.15
N VAL A 205 -14.43 -10.76 -4.21
CA VAL A 205 -13.51 -9.85 -4.92
C VAL A 205 -14.25 -8.60 -5.42
N ALA A 206 -15.46 -8.77 -6.00
CA ALA A 206 -16.27 -7.64 -6.47
C ALA A 206 -16.69 -6.70 -5.33
N TRP A 207 -17.26 -7.25 -4.28
CA TRP A 207 -17.76 -6.46 -3.14
C TRP A 207 -16.63 -5.81 -2.34
N VAL A 208 -15.57 -6.54 -2.03
CA VAL A 208 -14.41 -5.99 -1.32
C VAL A 208 -13.75 -4.89 -2.14
N GLY A 209 -13.57 -5.12 -3.46
CA GLY A 209 -13.04 -4.11 -4.36
C GLY A 209 -13.89 -2.83 -4.38
N CYS A 210 -15.20 -2.98 -4.54
CA CYS A 210 -16.15 -1.88 -4.57
C CYS A 210 -16.19 -1.08 -3.25
N LEU A 211 -16.28 -1.77 -2.11
CA LEU A 211 -16.30 -1.14 -0.80
C LEU A 211 -14.97 -0.45 -0.49
N THR A 212 -13.84 -1.05 -0.88
CA THR A 212 -12.51 -0.44 -0.76
C THR A 212 -12.43 0.83 -1.60
N ALA A 213 -12.93 0.80 -2.84
CA ALA A 213 -12.93 1.97 -3.73
C ALA A 213 -13.71 3.14 -3.11
N LEU A 214 -14.91 2.88 -2.60
CA LEU A 214 -15.76 3.89 -1.97
C LEU A 214 -15.15 4.43 -0.68
N LEU A 215 -14.70 3.55 0.23
CA LEU A 215 -14.06 3.94 1.48
C LEU A 215 -12.85 4.86 1.22
N ALA A 216 -11.96 4.44 0.34
CA ALA A 216 -10.76 5.21 0.00
C ALA A 216 -11.10 6.57 -0.64
N ALA A 217 -12.13 6.64 -1.50
CA ALA A 217 -12.58 7.89 -2.10
C ALA A 217 -13.11 8.88 -1.04
N THR A 218 -13.91 8.41 -0.08
CA THR A 218 -14.42 9.26 1.01
C THR A 218 -13.29 9.80 1.90
N ILE A 219 -12.28 8.98 2.20
CA ILE A 219 -11.10 9.44 2.96
C ILE A 219 -10.28 10.44 2.14
N GLY A 220 -10.03 10.16 0.85
CA GLY A 220 -9.28 11.03 -0.06
C GLY A 220 -9.89 12.42 -0.20
N MET A 221 -11.23 12.53 -0.17
CA MET A 221 -11.94 13.82 -0.15
C MET A 221 -11.63 14.66 1.09
N ALA A 222 -11.35 14.04 2.22
CA ALA A 222 -11.19 14.71 3.51
C ALA A 222 -9.73 15.01 3.88
N GLN A 223 -8.75 14.39 3.21
CA GLN A 223 -7.32 14.61 3.49
C GLN A 223 -6.84 15.97 2.96
N PHE A 224 -5.79 16.52 3.60
CA PHE A 224 -5.13 17.77 3.18
C PHE A 224 -3.74 17.56 2.61
N ASP A 225 -3.09 16.45 2.91
CA ASP A 225 -1.79 16.07 2.34
C ASP A 225 -1.96 15.55 0.91
N ILE A 226 -1.34 16.24 -0.07
CA ILE A 226 -1.47 15.90 -1.50
C ILE A 226 -0.95 14.50 -1.83
N LYS A 227 0.11 14.05 -1.15
CA LYS A 227 0.69 12.73 -1.34
C LYS A 227 -0.22 11.63 -0.78
N ARG A 228 -0.84 11.87 0.39
CA ARG A 228 -1.84 10.95 0.98
C ARG A 228 -3.12 10.90 0.16
N ILE A 229 -3.59 12.03 -0.40
CA ILE A 229 -4.73 12.02 -1.33
C ILE A 229 -4.44 11.11 -2.52
N MET A 230 -3.24 11.20 -3.10
CA MET A 230 -2.83 10.32 -4.21
C MET A 230 -2.71 8.85 -3.78
N ALA A 231 -2.31 8.55 -2.54
CA ALA A 231 -2.30 7.19 -2.00
C ALA A 231 -3.71 6.61 -1.88
N TYR A 232 -4.66 7.34 -1.26
CA TYR A 232 -6.06 6.90 -1.19
C TYR A 232 -6.69 6.76 -2.57
N SER A 233 -6.34 7.63 -3.52
CA SER A 233 -6.80 7.46 -4.88
C SER A 233 -6.24 6.19 -5.55
N THR A 234 -5.03 5.71 -5.15
CA THR A 234 -4.52 4.41 -5.58
C THR A 234 -5.35 3.26 -5.00
N VAL A 235 -5.60 3.26 -3.69
CA VAL A 235 -6.47 2.26 -3.04
C VAL A 235 -7.82 2.20 -3.73
N SER A 236 -8.42 3.37 -4.04
CA SER A 236 -9.70 3.45 -4.75
C SER A 236 -9.65 2.83 -6.14
N GLN A 237 -8.61 3.14 -6.94
CA GLN A 237 -8.49 2.59 -8.31
C GLN A 237 -8.20 1.09 -8.31
N LEU A 238 -7.41 0.59 -7.36
CA LEU A 238 -7.23 -0.85 -7.16
C LEU A 238 -8.56 -1.53 -6.85
N GLY A 239 -9.40 -0.91 -6.01
CA GLY A 239 -10.76 -1.39 -5.77
C GLY A 239 -11.59 -1.52 -7.05
N TYR A 240 -11.49 -0.56 -7.98
CA TYR A 240 -12.11 -0.69 -9.31
C TYR A 240 -11.59 -1.89 -10.10
N MET A 241 -10.27 -2.12 -10.09
CA MET A 241 -9.66 -3.24 -10.81
C MET A 241 -10.13 -4.59 -10.24
N PHE A 242 -10.20 -4.70 -8.91
CA PHE A 242 -10.74 -5.89 -8.25
C PHE A 242 -12.23 -6.08 -8.56
N ALA A 243 -13.02 -5.02 -8.48
CA ALA A 243 -14.44 -5.09 -8.82
C ALA A 243 -14.63 -5.51 -10.28
N GLY A 244 -13.83 -4.96 -11.22
CA GLY A 244 -13.89 -5.33 -12.64
C GLY A 244 -13.55 -6.79 -12.93
N LEU A 245 -12.70 -7.42 -12.11
CA LEU A 245 -12.44 -8.86 -12.18
C LEU A 245 -13.53 -9.67 -11.46
N GLY A 246 -14.00 -9.16 -10.32
CA GLY A 246 -14.94 -9.88 -9.45
C GLY A 246 -16.37 -9.94 -9.99
N VAL A 247 -16.76 -9.01 -10.88
CA VAL A 247 -18.11 -9.06 -11.51
C VAL A 247 -18.24 -10.12 -12.61
N LEU A 248 -17.12 -10.75 -13.01
CA LEU A 248 -17.11 -11.86 -13.95
C LEU A 248 -17.80 -13.10 -13.35
N THR A 249 -18.29 -13.94 -14.22
CA THR A 249 -18.84 -15.26 -13.87
C THR A 249 -18.22 -16.33 -14.76
N ALA A 250 -18.28 -17.58 -14.36
CA ALA A 250 -17.87 -18.71 -15.22
C ALA A 250 -18.64 -18.76 -16.55
N ALA A 251 -19.82 -18.16 -16.60
CA ALA A 251 -20.64 -18.05 -17.81
C ALA A 251 -20.27 -16.82 -18.67
N SER A 252 -19.42 -15.92 -18.22
CA SER A 252 -18.92 -14.79 -19.02
C SER A 252 -18.10 -15.32 -20.19
N SER A 253 -18.56 -15.13 -21.41
CA SER A 253 -17.92 -15.65 -22.63
C SER A 253 -17.11 -14.59 -23.39
N ASP A 254 -17.14 -13.34 -22.96
CA ASP A 254 -16.45 -12.25 -23.64
C ASP A 254 -15.05 -11.99 -23.01
N PRO A 255 -13.95 -12.22 -23.73
CA PRO A 255 -12.60 -11.87 -23.29
C PRO A 255 -12.42 -10.39 -22.97
N ALA A 256 -13.24 -9.51 -23.56
CA ALA A 256 -13.21 -8.07 -23.28
C ALA A 256 -13.62 -7.78 -21.83
N ALA A 257 -14.56 -8.54 -21.27
CA ALA A 257 -14.94 -8.42 -19.87
C ALA A 257 -13.77 -8.69 -18.92
N ALA A 258 -13.02 -9.77 -19.14
CA ALA A 258 -11.81 -10.08 -18.35
C ALA A 258 -10.67 -9.07 -18.58
N ALA A 259 -10.67 -8.34 -19.69
CA ALA A 259 -9.70 -7.30 -20.01
C ALA A 259 -9.93 -6.01 -19.21
N ALA A 260 -11.12 -5.74 -18.68
CA ALA A 260 -11.46 -4.47 -18.06
C ALA A 260 -10.54 -4.12 -16.88
N GLY A 261 -10.35 -5.04 -15.94
CA GLY A 261 -9.42 -4.87 -14.81
C GLY A 261 -7.96 -4.69 -15.25
N PRO A 262 -7.37 -5.63 -15.99
CA PRO A 262 -6.00 -5.54 -16.50
C PRO A 262 -5.73 -4.31 -17.39
N TYR A 263 -6.67 -3.90 -18.23
CA TYR A 263 -6.51 -2.69 -19.02
C TYR A 263 -6.47 -1.44 -18.12
N HIS A 264 -7.28 -1.43 -17.06
CA HIS A 264 -7.22 -0.33 -16.11
C HIS A 264 -5.90 -0.31 -15.33
N VAL A 265 -5.27 -1.46 -15.03
CA VAL A 265 -3.88 -1.51 -14.50
C VAL A 265 -2.91 -0.81 -15.45
N PHE A 266 -3.01 -1.11 -16.75
CA PHE A 266 -2.11 -0.53 -17.75
C PHE A 266 -2.25 1.00 -17.84
N THR A 267 -3.48 1.52 -17.95
CA THR A 267 -3.71 2.97 -18.03
C THR A 267 -3.35 3.67 -16.72
N HIS A 268 -3.73 3.06 -15.58
CA HIS A 268 -3.46 3.56 -14.24
C HIS A 268 -1.99 3.81 -13.99
N ALA A 269 -1.13 2.95 -14.46
CA ALA A 269 0.29 3.04 -14.19
C ALA A 269 0.92 4.32 -14.76
N PHE A 270 0.53 4.77 -15.96
CA PHE A 270 1.03 6.02 -16.53
C PHE A 270 0.55 7.23 -15.75
N PHE A 271 -0.76 7.37 -15.57
CA PHE A 271 -1.25 8.57 -14.89
C PHE A 271 -0.95 8.60 -13.40
N LYS A 272 -0.79 7.44 -12.76
CA LYS A 272 -0.47 7.40 -11.34
C LYS A 272 1.01 7.73 -11.10
N ALA A 273 1.92 7.21 -11.93
CA ALA A 273 3.32 7.62 -11.90
C ALA A 273 3.44 9.15 -12.08
N LEU A 274 2.74 9.69 -13.09
CA LEU A 274 2.72 11.13 -13.38
C LEU A 274 2.23 11.96 -12.19
N LEU A 275 1.12 11.56 -11.55
CA LEU A 275 0.57 12.26 -10.39
C LEU A 275 1.51 12.25 -9.19
N PHE A 276 2.07 11.07 -8.84
CA PHE A 276 3.00 10.99 -7.72
C PHE A 276 4.28 11.76 -7.96
N LEU A 277 4.86 11.67 -9.15
CA LEU A 277 6.09 12.39 -9.48
C LEU A 277 5.84 13.91 -9.55
N SER A 278 4.66 14.35 -10.00
CA SER A 278 4.27 15.76 -9.92
C SER A 278 4.12 16.26 -8.47
N CYS A 279 3.53 15.45 -7.59
CA CYS A 279 3.50 15.75 -6.15
C CYS A 279 4.91 15.79 -5.55
N GLY A 280 5.79 14.87 -5.98
CA GLY A 280 7.18 14.83 -5.54
C GLY A 280 7.97 16.07 -5.94
N ALA A 281 7.80 16.53 -7.19
CA ALA A 281 8.43 17.76 -7.65
C ALA A 281 7.99 18.96 -6.80
N VAL A 282 6.69 19.07 -6.47
CA VAL A 282 6.19 20.13 -5.58
C VAL A 282 6.80 20.00 -4.19
N MET A 283 6.75 18.82 -3.58
CA MET A 283 7.33 18.58 -2.26
C MET A 283 8.82 18.99 -2.21
N HIS A 284 9.60 18.55 -3.18
CA HIS A 284 11.04 18.83 -3.26
C HIS A 284 11.32 20.33 -3.41
N GLY A 285 10.61 21.01 -4.31
CA GLY A 285 10.83 22.44 -4.59
C GLY A 285 10.28 23.39 -3.53
N PHE A 286 9.40 22.91 -2.64
CA PHE A 286 8.79 23.72 -1.56
C PHE A 286 9.20 23.22 -0.16
N ALA A 287 10.42 22.71 -0.01
CA ALA A 287 11.01 22.29 1.27
C ALA A 287 10.13 21.33 2.07
N GLY A 288 9.60 20.27 1.41
CA GLY A 288 8.80 19.26 2.07
C GLY A 288 7.31 19.60 2.23
N GLN A 289 6.82 20.74 1.70
CA GLN A 289 5.42 21.14 1.84
C GLN A 289 4.47 20.21 1.09
N LEU A 290 3.51 19.64 1.81
CA LEU A 290 2.49 18.73 1.28
C LEU A 290 1.05 19.19 1.54
N ASP A 291 0.84 20.20 2.41
CA ASP A 291 -0.51 20.67 2.74
C ASP A 291 -1.08 21.54 1.61
N LEU A 292 -2.17 21.07 1.00
CA LEU A 292 -2.86 21.79 -0.08
C LEU A 292 -3.45 23.14 0.33
N ARG A 293 -3.50 23.46 1.64
CA ARG A 293 -3.94 24.76 2.16
C ARG A 293 -2.82 25.79 2.15
N LYS A 294 -1.57 25.35 2.08
CA LYS A 294 -0.35 26.16 2.13
C LYS A 294 0.27 26.41 0.76
N LEU A 295 -0.35 25.89 -0.30
CA LEU A 295 0.12 25.98 -1.69
C LEU A 295 -0.99 26.50 -2.60
N SER A 296 -0.67 27.43 -3.50
CA SER A 296 -1.59 27.95 -4.51
C SER A 296 -0.86 28.54 -5.71
N GLY A 297 -1.43 28.36 -6.91
CA GLY A 297 -0.93 28.97 -8.13
C GLY A 297 0.41 28.43 -8.62
N VAL A 298 0.83 27.25 -8.19
CA VAL A 298 2.13 26.65 -8.49
C VAL A 298 2.39 26.58 -10.01
N MET A 299 1.39 26.26 -10.81
CA MET A 299 1.54 26.14 -12.26
C MET A 299 1.98 27.45 -12.94
N PHE A 300 1.68 28.60 -12.34
CA PHE A 300 1.98 29.92 -12.91
C PHE A 300 3.31 30.47 -12.44
N MET A 301 4.00 29.80 -11.54
CA MET A 301 5.35 30.18 -11.12
C MET A 301 6.37 29.85 -12.22
N PRO A 302 7.47 30.64 -12.35
CA PRO A 302 8.52 30.38 -13.33
C PRO A 302 9.13 28.98 -13.15
N GLY A 303 9.21 28.19 -14.25
CA GLY A 303 9.79 26.85 -14.24
C GLY A 303 8.83 25.73 -13.83
N TRP A 304 7.61 26.02 -13.35
CA TRP A 304 6.64 25.01 -12.83
C TRP A 304 5.57 24.55 -13.81
N ARG A 305 5.58 25.10 -15.04
CA ARG A 305 4.52 24.80 -16.04
C ARG A 305 4.42 23.31 -16.40
N ILE A 306 5.55 22.62 -16.55
CA ILE A 306 5.56 21.19 -16.90
C ILE A 306 4.95 20.35 -15.78
N VAL A 307 5.28 20.65 -14.52
CA VAL A 307 4.68 19.99 -13.35
C VAL A 307 3.16 20.23 -13.30
N GLY A 308 2.74 21.49 -13.50
CA GLY A 308 1.31 21.84 -13.52
C GLY A 308 0.53 21.16 -14.65
N LEU A 309 1.10 21.10 -15.86
CA LEU A 309 0.50 20.38 -17.00
C LEU A 309 0.49 18.86 -16.74
N GLY A 310 1.56 18.28 -16.22
CA GLY A 310 1.60 16.88 -15.82
C GLY A 310 0.53 16.54 -14.80
N MET A 311 0.37 17.39 -13.77
CA MET A 311 -0.71 17.22 -12.79
C MET A 311 -2.09 17.30 -13.44
N LEU A 312 -2.32 18.25 -14.36
CA LEU A 312 -3.59 18.37 -15.09
C LEU A 312 -3.89 17.10 -15.89
N VAL A 313 -2.93 16.62 -16.69
CA VAL A 313 -3.09 15.41 -17.50
C VAL A 313 -3.36 14.19 -16.61
N GLY A 314 -2.64 14.06 -15.51
CA GLY A 314 -2.88 13.00 -14.53
C GLY A 314 -4.26 13.09 -13.87
N CYS A 315 -4.70 14.31 -13.51
CA CYS A 315 -6.03 14.55 -12.93
C CYS A 315 -7.16 14.24 -13.92
N LEU A 316 -7.02 14.62 -15.19
CA LEU A 316 -7.99 14.31 -16.24
C LEU A 316 -8.12 12.79 -16.42
N ASN A 317 -7.00 12.07 -16.46
CA ASN A 317 -7.01 10.61 -16.58
C ASN A 317 -7.60 9.93 -15.35
N LEU A 318 -7.22 10.34 -14.15
CA LEU A 318 -7.73 9.79 -12.89
C LEU A 318 -9.24 10.04 -12.73
N ALA A 319 -9.71 11.22 -13.09
CA ALA A 319 -11.14 11.55 -13.08
C ALA A 319 -11.94 10.80 -14.16
N GLY A 320 -11.28 10.34 -15.23
CA GLY A 320 -11.95 9.75 -16.39
C GLY A 320 -12.62 10.83 -17.24
N PHE A 321 -11.84 11.85 -17.66
CA PHE A 321 -12.37 12.89 -18.53
C PHE A 321 -12.68 12.30 -19.93
N PRO A 322 -13.91 12.50 -20.46
CA PRO A 322 -14.36 11.77 -21.62
C PRO A 322 -13.55 12.06 -22.89
N LEU A 323 -13.54 11.10 -23.79
CA LEU A 323 -13.02 11.11 -25.16
C LEU A 323 -11.49 11.16 -25.31
N ILE A 324 -10.77 11.83 -24.42
CA ILE A 324 -9.33 12.11 -24.61
C ILE A 324 -8.43 11.41 -23.60
N THR A 325 -8.99 10.69 -22.60
CA THR A 325 -8.20 10.05 -21.55
C THR A 325 -8.35 8.53 -21.57
N ALA A 326 -7.21 7.83 -21.39
CA ALA A 326 -7.21 6.38 -21.25
C ALA A 326 -7.96 5.90 -20.00
N GLY A 327 -7.93 6.71 -18.94
CA GLY A 327 -8.66 6.43 -17.69
C GLY A 327 -10.17 6.45 -17.86
N PHE A 328 -10.71 7.21 -18.83
CA PHE A 328 -12.13 7.17 -19.17
C PHE A 328 -12.54 5.80 -19.72
N PHE A 329 -11.91 5.37 -20.81
CA PHE A 329 -12.25 4.11 -21.44
C PHE A 329 -12.08 2.90 -20.52
N SER A 330 -10.99 2.86 -19.76
CA SER A 330 -10.72 1.74 -18.87
C SER A 330 -11.66 1.64 -17.66
N LYS A 331 -12.10 2.76 -17.09
CA LYS A 331 -13.13 2.77 -16.04
C LYS A 331 -14.50 2.42 -16.56
N ASP A 332 -14.81 2.93 -17.74
CA ASP A 332 -16.10 2.72 -18.36
C ASP A 332 -16.35 1.25 -18.69
N MET A 333 -15.31 0.52 -19.14
CA MET A 333 -15.36 -0.93 -19.28
C MET A 333 -15.75 -1.61 -17.97
N ILE A 334 -15.11 -1.26 -16.85
CA ILE A 334 -15.42 -1.84 -15.53
C ILE A 334 -16.86 -1.53 -15.11
N LEU A 335 -17.31 -0.31 -15.31
CA LEU A 335 -18.68 0.10 -14.98
C LEU A 335 -19.71 -0.65 -15.83
N ALA A 336 -19.47 -0.78 -17.13
CA ALA A 336 -20.36 -1.50 -18.04
C ALA A 336 -20.50 -2.97 -17.59
N GLU A 337 -19.39 -3.67 -17.35
CA GLU A 337 -19.40 -5.07 -16.90
C GLU A 337 -20.15 -5.26 -15.58
N ALA A 338 -20.06 -4.30 -14.64
CA ALA A 338 -20.80 -4.38 -13.38
C ALA A 338 -22.33 -4.31 -13.57
N PHE A 339 -22.80 -3.69 -14.65
CA PHE A 339 -24.24 -3.66 -15.01
C PHE A 339 -24.66 -4.77 -15.98
N VAL A 340 -23.72 -5.38 -16.70
CA VAL A 340 -23.98 -6.59 -17.50
C VAL A 340 -24.33 -7.77 -16.59
N ASN A 341 -23.73 -7.86 -15.42
CA ASN A 341 -24.06 -8.91 -14.44
C ASN A 341 -25.30 -8.50 -13.60
N PRO A 342 -26.46 -9.18 -13.75
CA PRO A 342 -27.70 -8.81 -13.04
C PRO A 342 -27.58 -8.84 -11.51
N HIS A 343 -26.71 -9.71 -10.98
CA HIS A 343 -26.51 -9.87 -9.55
C HIS A 343 -25.58 -8.82 -8.94
N MET A 344 -24.88 -8.03 -9.79
CA MET A 344 -23.85 -7.07 -9.37
C MET A 344 -24.24 -5.61 -9.62
N HIS A 345 -25.49 -5.31 -9.95
CA HIS A 345 -25.96 -3.93 -10.20
C HIS A 345 -25.65 -2.98 -9.02
N ALA A 346 -25.75 -3.47 -7.77
CA ALA A 346 -25.42 -2.67 -6.60
C ALA A 346 -23.94 -2.25 -6.58
N VAL A 347 -23.05 -3.16 -6.99
CA VAL A 347 -21.61 -2.86 -7.18
C VAL A 347 -21.46 -1.77 -8.24
N GLY A 348 -22.16 -1.89 -9.37
CA GLY A 348 -22.15 -0.89 -10.43
C GLY A 348 -22.55 0.52 -9.95
N TRP A 349 -23.64 0.64 -9.19
CA TRP A 349 -24.10 1.93 -8.64
C TRP A 349 -23.11 2.53 -7.65
N LEU A 350 -22.52 1.73 -6.77
CA LEU A 350 -21.52 2.20 -5.81
C LEU A 350 -20.23 2.65 -6.51
N LEU A 351 -19.78 1.93 -7.53
CA LEU A 351 -18.63 2.33 -8.35
C LEU A 351 -18.92 3.62 -9.10
N LEU A 352 -20.12 3.78 -9.66
CA LEU A 352 -20.54 4.99 -10.36
C LEU A 352 -20.54 6.21 -9.45
N LEU A 353 -21.08 6.07 -8.21
CA LEU A 353 -20.95 7.09 -7.17
C LEU A 353 -19.49 7.43 -6.88
N THR A 354 -18.65 6.40 -6.72
CA THR A 354 -17.22 6.55 -6.44
C THR A 354 -16.49 7.27 -7.59
N ALA A 355 -16.92 7.12 -8.85
CA ALA A 355 -16.36 7.84 -9.98
C ALA A 355 -16.56 9.36 -9.85
N GLY A 356 -17.75 9.80 -9.42
CA GLY A 356 -18.03 11.21 -9.13
C GLY A 356 -17.17 11.76 -7.99
N LEU A 357 -17.04 10.99 -6.89
CA LEU A 357 -16.17 11.36 -5.77
C LEU A 357 -14.70 11.45 -6.21
N THR A 358 -14.25 10.53 -7.08
CA THR A 358 -12.89 10.54 -7.63
C THR A 358 -12.63 11.81 -8.43
N ALA A 359 -13.54 12.19 -9.31
CA ALA A 359 -13.43 13.42 -10.08
C ALA A 359 -13.37 14.65 -9.17
N TYR A 360 -14.19 14.70 -8.13
CA TYR A 360 -14.20 15.78 -7.17
C TYR A 360 -12.87 15.93 -6.41
N TYR A 361 -12.40 14.89 -5.70
CA TYR A 361 -11.19 15.05 -4.87
C TYR A 361 -9.93 15.27 -5.70
N THR A 362 -9.88 14.72 -6.90
CA THR A 362 -8.74 14.89 -7.81
C THR A 362 -8.63 16.35 -8.27
N PHE A 363 -9.73 16.92 -8.74
CA PHE A 363 -9.75 18.33 -9.15
C PHE A 363 -9.72 19.32 -7.98
N ARG A 364 -10.13 18.91 -6.78
CA ARG A 364 -9.86 19.67 -5.56
C ARG A 364 -8.37 19.93 -5.37
N VAL A 365 -7.51 18.92 -5.55
CA VAL A 365 -6.05 19.10 -5.47
C VAL A 365 -5.58 20.06 -6.56
N PHE A 366 -6.01 19.85 -7.81
CA PHE A 366 -5.60 20.68 -8.93
C PHE A 366 -6.00 22.14 -8.74
N PHE A 367 -7.25 22.43 -8.42
CA PHE A 367 -7.73 23.80 -8.26
C PHE A 367 -7.17 24.49 -7.02
N ARG A 368 -6.84 23.76 -5.95
CA ARG A 368 -6.26 24.34 -4.73
C ARG A 368 -4.77 24.68 -4.89
N VAL A 369 -3.99 23.74 -5.40
CA VAL A 369 -2.53 23.80 -5.42
C VAL A 369 -2.00 24.47 -6.69
N PHE A 370 -2.51 24.08 -7.87
CA PHE A 370 -1.88 24.45 -9.14
C PHE A 370 -2.45 25.71 -9.77
N VAL A 371 -3.71 26.05 -9.48
CA VAL A 371 -4.42 27.17 -10.07
C VAL A 371 -4.82 28.19 -9.01
N GLY A 372 -4.76 29.49 -9.35
CA GLY A 372 -5.15 30.59 -8.46
C GLY A 372 -4.02 31.59 -8.22
N PRO A 373 -4.17 32.48 -7.23
CA PRO A 373 -3.12 33.42 -6.87
C PRO A 373 -1.89 32.69 -6.34
N GLN A 374 -0.72 33.18 -6.70
CA GLN A 374 0.53 32.58 -6.22
C GLN A 374 0.67 32.79 -4.70
N HIS A 375 0.77 31.69 -3.99
CA HIS A 375 0.97 31.66 -2.55
C HIS A 375 1.64 30.34 -2.15
N PHE A 376 2.61 30.39 -1.27
CA PHE A 376 3.21 29.21 -0.69
C PHE A 376 3.74 29.50 0.71
N GLU A 377 3.71 28.48 1.55
CA GLU A 377 4.44 28.42 2.81
C GLU A 377 5.47 27.29 2.68
N PRO A 378 6.76 27.49 2.98
CA PRO A 378 7.75 26.43 2.94
C PRO A 378 7.42 25.35 3.98
N GLY A 379 7.85 24.12 3.72
CA GLY A 379 7.71 23.01 4.66
C GLY A 379 8.83 22.99 5.71
N ASP A 380 8.72 22.03 6.62
CA ASP A 380 9.59 21.94 7.82
C ASP A 380 11.02 21.43 7.50
N GLU A 381 11.30 20.98 6.27
CA GLU A 381 12.65 20.51 5.87
C GLU A 381 13.70 21.65 5.86
N LEU A 382 13.28 22.92 5.83
CA LEU A 382 14.17 24.06 6.00
C LEU A 382 14.85 24.12 7.39
N HIS A 383 14.21 23.58 8.41
CA HIS A 383 14.74 23.62 9.78
C HIS A 383 15.73 22.50 10.10
N GLY A 384 15.90 21.51 9.22
CA GLY A 384 16.79 20.36 9.42
C GLY A 384 18.23 20.57 8.94
N HIS A 385 18.53 21.66 8.22
CA HIS A 385 19.88 21.93 7.69
C HIS A 385 20.77 22.73 8.62
N ASP A 386 20.23 23.44 9.61
CA ASP A 386 21.01 24.30 10.52
C ASP A 386 21.63 23.54 11.72
N ASP A 387 21.20 22.31 12.01
CA ASP A 387 21.70 21.55 13.18
C ASP A 387 22.99 20.75 12.94
N HIS A 388 23.57 20.78 11.73
CA HIS A 388 24.78 20.00 11.41
C HIS A 388 26.09 20.79 11.36
N SER A 389 26.10 22.08 11.74
CA SER A 389 27.34 22.91 11.66
C SER A 389 28.02 23.18 12.99
N HIS A 390 27.57 22.63 14.13
CA HIS A 390 28.16 22.91 15.45
C HIS A 390 28.50 21.71 16.30
N ASP A 391 29.07 20.63 15.72
CA ASP A 391 29.77 19.60 16.49
C ASP A 391 31.17 19.35 15.93
N GLN A 392 32.05 20.36 16.07
CA GLN A 392 33.49 20.11 16.07
C GLN A 392 34.19 20.96 17.15
N HIS A 393 34.73 20.25 18.11
CA HIS A 393 35.76 20.63 19.07
C HIS A 393 35.43 21.65 20.17
N THR A 394 35.15 21.17 21.37
CA THR A 394 35.79 21.72 22.57
C THR A 394 36.23 20.61 23.52
N THR A 395 37.50 20.31 23.48
CA THR A 395 38.26 19.57 24.49
C THR A 395 38.26 20.35 25.80
N GLN A 396 38.15 19.61 26.86
CA GLN A 396 38.30 19.92 28.28
C GLN A 396 39.35 21.00 28.60
N HIS A 397 38.99 21.97 29.44
CA HIS A 397 39.84 22.44 30.50
C HIS A 397 39.00 22.84 31.71
N THR A 398 39.21 22.10 32.77
CA THR A 398 38.87 22.41 34.16
C THR A 398 39.66 23.62 34.68
N ALA A 399 38.98 24.57 35.33
CA ALA A 399 39.57 25.34 36.47
C ALA A 399 38.49 26.09 37.26
N HIS A 400 38.58 25.97 38.54
CA HIS A 400 37.84 26.61 39.62
C HIS A 400 37.92 28.16 39.59
N SER A 401 36.84 28.86 40.02
CA SER A 401 36.84 29.82 41.16
C SER A 401 35.53 30.57 41.31
N THR A 402 34.85 30.38 42.37
CA THR A 402 34.33 31.22 43.48
C THR A 402 33.87 32.66 43.24
N HIS A 403 32.63 32.90 43.72
CA HIS A 403 32.03 34.10 44.35
C HIS A 403 31.88 35.45 43.53
N SER A 404 30.68 35.97 43.46
CA SER A 404 29.99 36.83 44.44
C SER A 404 28.73 37.49 43.85
N ASP A 405 27.77 37.69 44.74
CA ASP A 405 26.50 38.40 44.60
C ASP A 405 26.59 39.81 43.95
N ARG A 406 25.52 40.16 43.23
CA ARG A 406 24.71 41.37 43.49
C ARG A 406 23.52 41.47 42.55
N ALA A 407 22.36 41.73 43.18
CA ALA A 407 21.11 42.11 42.57
C ALA A 407 21.14 43.55 41.98
N HIS A 408 20.20 43.76 41.06
CA HIS A 408 19.39 44.90 40.67
C HIS A 408 19.33 44.98 39.12
N ASP A 409 18.26 45.07 38.46
CA ASP A 409 17.06 45.83 38.50
C ASP A 409 16.33 45.64 37.15
N GLU A 410 15.05 45.73 37.20
CA GLU A 410 14.12 45.70 36.08
C GLU A 410 14.38 46.74 35.00
N SER A 411 14.26 46.37 33.74
CA SER A 411 13.41 47.14 32.81
C SER A 411 13.18 46.40 31.50
N ALA A 412 11.92 46.32 31.11
CA ALA A 412 11.36 45.77 29.91
C ALA A 412 12.01 46.27 28.62
N SER A 413 12.39 45.37 27.74
CA SER A 413 12.18 45.56 26.31
C SER A 413 11.90 44.21 25.66
N ARG A 414 10.65 43.98 25.31
CA ARG A 414 10.24 42.95 24.35
C ARG A 414 10.88 43.29 23.00
N GLY A 415 12.07 42.84 22.79
CA GLY A 415 12.68 42.74 21.46
C GLY A 415 12.28 41.38 20.88
N ALA A 416 11.26 41.35 20.04
CA ALA A 416 11.04 40.24 19.14
C ALA A 416 12.30 40.08 18.28
N HIS A 417 13.10 39.06 18.55
CA HIS A 417 14.11 38.61 17.59
C HIS A 417 13.35 38.02 16.39
N ALA A 418 13.03 38.89 15.43
CA ALA A 418 12.79 38.48 14.07
C ALA A 418 14.11 37.90 13.56
N HIS A 419 14.28 36.61 13.64
CA HIS A 419 15.27 35.91 12.83
C HIS A 419 14.92 36.22 11.38
N GLY A 420 15.77 36.98 10.70
CA GLY A 420 15.65 37.25 9.28
C GLY A 420 15.71 35.91 8.53
N HIS A 421 14.56 35.37 8.22
CA HIS A 421 14.42 34.32 7.20
C HIS A 421 14.80 35.00 5.88
N GLY A 422 15.97 34.66 5.32
CA GLY A 422 16.26 34.95 3.93
C GLY A 422 15.06 34.44 3.12
N ASP A 423 14.54 35.25 2.19
CA ASP A 423 13.35 34.91 1.38
C ASP A 423 13.57 33.56 0.73
N PHE A 424 12.80 32.53 1.18
CA PHE A 424 12.84 31.22 0.58
C PHE A 424 12.24 31.30 -0.83
N HIS A 425 13.02 30.89 -1.84
CA HIS A 425 12.58 30.82 -3.22
C HIS A 425 12.38 29.35 -3.63
N PRO A 426 11.18 28.96 -4.09
CA PRO A 426 10.94 27.60 -4.56
C PRO A 426 11.89 27.23 -5.71
N HIS A 427 12.56 26.10 -5.58
CA HIS A 427 13.47 25.60 -6.61
C HIS A 427 12.69 24.86 -7.70
N PRO A 428 12.67 25.37 -8.96
CA PRO A 428 12.01 24.64 -10.04
C PRO A 428 12.76 23.33 -10.32
N PRO A 429 12.02 22.26 -10.72
CA PRO A 429 12.62 20.97 -11.04
C PRO A 429 13.55 21.07 -12.24
N GLY A 430 14.63 20.31 -12.23
CA GLY A 430 15.62 20.26 -13.29
C GLY A 430 15.17 19.47 -14.51
N TRP A 431 16.13 19.14 -15.38
CA TRP A 431 15.82 18.57 -16.69
C TRP A 431 15.31 17.12 -16.63
N ALA A 432 15.86 16.26 -15.74
CA ALA A 432 15.48 14.87 -15.67
C ALA A 432 14.04 14.73 -15.16
N ILE A 433 13.68 15.46 -14.11
CA ILE A 433 12.31 15.52 -13.56
C ILE A 433 11.34 15.98 -14.66
N ASN A 434 11.62 17.11 -15.31
CA ASN A 434 10.76 17.68 -16.35
C ASN A 434 10.61 16.75 -17.56
N THR A 435 11.69 16.08 -18.00
CA THR A 435 11.66 15.14 -19.11
C THR A 435 10.78 13.93 -18.80
N VAL A 436 10.91 13.36 -17.61
CA VAL A 436 10.09 12.21 -17.19
C VAL A 436 8.60 12.59 -17.10
N LEU A 437 8.28 13.75 -16.53
CA LEU A 437 6.90 14.23 -16.47
C LEU A 437 6.30 14.46 -17.87
N ALA A 438 7.08 14.99 -18.81
CA ALA A 438 6.66 15.18 -20.21
C ALA A 438 6.40 13.83 -20.89
N ILE A 439 7.33 12.86 -20.79
CA ILE A 439 7.18 11.52 -21.36
C ILE A 439 5.94 10.81 -20.80
N LEU A 440 5.76 10.84 -19.47
CA LEU A 440 4.59 10.23 -18.84
C LEU A 440 3.28 10.92 -19.25
N SER A 441 3.29 12.25 -19.43
CA SER A 441 2.13 12.98 -19.94
C SER A 441 1.71 12.51 -21.33
N VAL A 442 2.68 12.35 -22.24
CA VAL A 442 2.45 11.76 -23.57
C VAL A 442 1.97 10.29 -23.43
N GLY A 443 2.61 9.52 -22.55
CA GLY A 443 2.24 8.13 -22.26
C GLY A 443 0.78 7.97 -21.83
N CYS A 444 0.24 8.91 -21.06
CA CYS A 444 -1.16 8.93 -20.65
C CYS A 444 -2.15 9.01 -21.85
N PHE A 445 -1.78 9.69 -22.93
CA PHE A 445 -2.58 9.74 -24.16
C PHE A 445 -2.34 8.51 -25.03
N VAL A 446 -1.08 8.07 -25.16
CA VAL A 446 -0.74 6.86 -25.94
C VAL A 446 -1.40 5.61 -25.38
N ALA A 447 -1.62 5.55 -24.07
CA ALA A 447 -2.29 4.45 -23.38
C ALA A 447 -3.77 4.24 -23.84
N ILE A 448 -4.34 5.13 -24.65
CA ILE A 448 -5.66 4.95 -25.28
C ILE A 448 -5.56 3.95 -26.45
N VAL A 449 -4.46 3.93 -27.19
CA VAL A 449 -4.29 3.15 -28.42
C VAL A 449 -4.63 1.67 -28.23
N PRO A 450 -4.16 0.97 -27.16
CA PRO A 450 -4.51 -0.42 -26.92
C PRO A 450 -6.01 -0.73 -26.84
N TYR A 451 -6.83 0.25 -26.46
CA TYR A 451 -8.29 0.12 -26.44
C TYR A 451 -8.84 -0.02 -27.89
N PHE A 452 -8.47 0.90 -28.77
CA PHE A 452 -8.99 0.93 -30.15
C PHE A 452 -8.48 -0.24 -31.01
N VAL A 453 -7.24 -0.69 -30.78
CA VAL A 453 -6.70 -1.86 -31.50
C VAL A 453 -7.05 -3.20 -30.84
N LYS A 454 -7.87 -3.20 -29.78
CA LYS A 454 -8.28 -4.38 -29.01
C LYS A 454 -7.09 -5.25 -28.55
N TRP A 455 -5.95 -4.63 -28.26
CA TRP A 455 -4.70 -5.31 -27.95
C TRP A 455 -4.78 -6.10 -26.63
N VAL A 456 -5.39 -5.51 -25.59
CA VAL A 456 -5.51 -6.19 -24.27
C VAL A 456 -6.51 -7.34 -24.34
N PRO A 457 -7.73 -7.20 -24.92
CA PRO A 457 -8.61 -8.34 -25.16
C PRO A 457 -7.94 -9.49 -25.92
N GLY A 458 -7.18 -9.18 -26.99
CA GLY A 458 -6.46 -10.19 -27.77
C GLY A 458 -5.37 -10.93 -26.98
N ILE A 459 -4.66 -10.26 -26.05
CA ILE A 459 -3.72 -10.94 -25.16
C ILE A 459 -4.46 -11.85 -24.17
N ILE A 460 -5.59 -11.39 -23.64
CA ILE A 460 -6.37 -12.14 -22.64
C ILE A 460 -6.99 -13.38 -23.27
N GLU A 461 -7.48 -13.29 -24.48
CA GLU A 461 -8.03 -14.44 -25.23
C GLU A 461 -7.01 -15.59 -25.35
N HIS A 462 -5.72 -15.26 -25.52
CA HIS A 462 -4.62 -16.22 -25.62
C HIS A 462 -3.95 -16.51 -24.25
N SER A 463 -4.53 -16.04 -23.16
CA SER A 463 -4.01 -16.23 -21.80
C SER A 463 -4.82 -17.27 -21.00
N SER A 464 -4.39 -17.52 -19.76
CA SER A 464 -5.12 -18.34 -18.80
C SER A 464 -6.56 -17.87 -18.54
N ALA A 465 -6.82 -16.56 -18.63
CA ALA A 465 -8.17 -16.01 -18.49
C ALA A 465 -9.06 -16.41 -19.67
N GLY A 466 -8.51 -16.47 -20.88
CA GLY A 466 -9.23 -17.00 -22.04
C GLY A 466 -9.68 -18.46 -21.87
N LEU A 467 -8.86 -19.29 -21.25
CA LEU A 467 -9.23 -20.69 -20.94
C LEU A 467 -10.43 -20.77 -19.99
N ALA A 468 -10.54 -19.84 -19.03
CA ALA A 468 -11.65 -19.82 -18.08
C ALA A 468 -12.97 -19.39 -18.72
N LEU A 469 -12.93 -18.48 -19.68
CA LEU A 469 -14.11 -17.81 -20.23
C LEU A 469 -14.60 -18.44 -21.54
N VAL A 470 -13.68 -18.78 -22.45
CA VAL A 470 -14.01 -19.18 -23.84
C VAL A 470 -14.22 -20.71 -23.97
N GLY A 471 -13.87 -21.52 -22.97
CA GLY A 471 -13.97 -23.02 -23.04
C GLY A 471 -13.40 -23.56 -24.33
N GLY A 472 -12.18 -24.07 -24.30
CA GLY A 472 -11.43 -24.83 -25.32
C GLY A 472 -11.81 -24.64 -26.78
N HIS A 473 -10.84 -24.29 -27.60
CA HIS A 473 -10.91 -24.09 -29.06
C HIS A 473 -12.02 -24.87 -29.77
N GLY A 474 -13.03 -24.19 -30.31
CA GLY A 474 -13.87 -24.75 -31.37
C GLY A 474 -15.40 -24.82 -31.13
N GLY A 475 -15.97 -24.07 -30.22
CA GLY A 475 -17.44 -23.97 -30.09
C GLY A 475 -18.01 -22.80 -30.88
N GLU A 476 -18.77 -23.07 -31.94
CA GLU A 476 -19.64 -22.08 -32.59
C GLU A 476 -20.51 -21.38 -31.53
N HIS A 477 -20.63 -20.08 -31.64
CA HIS A 477 -21.53 -19.26 -30.83
C HIS A 477 -22.98 -19.70 -31.00
N THR A 478 -23.40 -20.76 -30.31
CA THR A 478 -24.82 -21.07 -30.20
C THR A 478 -25.39 -20.14 -29.12
N GLY A 479 -26.18 -19.18 -29.57
CA GLY A 479 -26.87 -18.21 -28.72
C GLY A 479 -27.85 -18.85 -27.77
N ALA A 480 -27.37 -19.29 -26.63
CA ALA A 480 -28.22 -19.49 -25.46
C ALA A 480 -28.39 -18.12 -24.81
N GLY A 481 -29.60 -17.58 -24.88
CA GLY A 481 -29.93 -16.26 -24.35
C GLY A 481 -29.75 -16.23 -22.83
N HIS A 482 -28.54 -15.89 -22.40
CA HIS A 482 -28.31 -15.46 -21.02
C HIS A 482 -28.92 -14.06 -20.88
N ALA A 483 -29.72 -13.86 -19.83
CA ALA A 483 -30.28 -12.57 -19.51
C ALA A 483 -29.12 -11.58 -19.25
N HIS A 484 -28.74 -10.80 -20.27
CA HIS A 484 -27.83 -9.67 -20.09
C HIS A 484 -28.50 -8.64 -19.19
N GLY A 485 -27.83 -8.23 -18.13
CA GLY A 485 -28.28 -7.11 -17.32
C GLY A 485 -28.40 -5.85 -18.18
N THR A 486 -29.35 -5.00 -17.85
CA THR A 486 -29.55 -3.73 -18.56
C THR A 486 -29.40 -2.57 -17.57
N PHE A 487 -28.85 -1.45 -18.02
CA PHE A 487 -28.86 -0.21 -17.28
C PHE A 487 -30.08 0.61 -17.66
N LEU A 488 -31.09 0.66 -16.77
CA LEU A 488 -32.37 1.35 -17.00
C LEU A 488 -33.07 0.95 -18.33
N GLY A 489 -32.90 -0.31 -18.74
CA GLY A 489 -33.48 -0.84 -19.99
C GLY A 489 -32.61 -0.67 -21.24
N PHE A 490 -31.42 -0.09 -21.12
CA PHE A 490 -30.46 0.11 -22.21
C PHE A 490 -29.25 -0.81 -22.07
N ASP A 491 -28.55 -1.05 -23.19
CA ASP A 491 -27.27 -1.76 -23.18
C ASP A 491 -26.22 -0.99 -22.37
N PRO A 492 -25.64 -1.61 -21.32
CA PRO A 492 -24.63 -0.96 -20.48
C PRO A 492 -23.42 -0.46 -21.27
N HIS A 493 -22.95 -1.24 -22.26
CA HIS A 493 -21.79 -0.85 -23.07
C HIS A 493 -22.05 0.39 -23.94
N ALA A 494 -23.28 0.60 -24.38
CA ALA A 494 -23.64 1.77 -25.17
C ALA A 494 -23.87 3.03 -24.33
N VAL A 495 -24.45 2.88 -23.13
CA VAL A 495 -24.94 4.03 -22.34
C VAL A 495 -23.93 4.49 -21.29
N MET A 496 -23.04 3.59 -20.80
CA MET A 496 -22.14 3.90 -19.70
C MET A 496 -21.17 5.03 -20.05
N TYR A 497 -20.74 5.15 -21.33
CA TYR A 497 -19.95 6.28 -21.81
C TYR A 497 -20.57 7.64 -21.48
N TYR A 498 -21.87 7.77 -21.65
CA TYR A 498 -22.57 9.04 -21.40
C TYR A 498 -22.79 9.27 -19.91
N VAL A 499 -23.15 8.22 -19.19
CA VAL A 499 -23.44 8.30 -17.75
C VAL A 499 -22.19 8.61 -16.95
N SER A 500 -21.09 7.90 -17.22
CA SER A 500 -19.80 8.13 -16.56
C SER A 500 -19.22 9.50 -16.89
N ALA A 501 -19.38 9.96 -18.16
CA ALA A 501 -18.99 11.30 -18.58
C ALA A 501 -19.75 12.39 -17.80
N VAL A 502 -21.08 12.28 -17.69
CA VAL A 502 -21.90 13.26 -16.96
C VAL A 502 -21.48 13.30 -15.48
N ILE A 503 -21.30 12.14 -14.84
CA ILE A 503 -20.89 12.07 -13.43
C ILE A 503 -19.49 12.65 -13.24
N GLY A 504 -18.56 12.38 -14.16
CA GLY A 504 -17.23 12.97 -14.15
C GLY A 504 -17.29 14.50 -14.25
N PHE A 505 -18.08 15.04 -15.20
CA PHE A 505 -18.28 16.49 -15.33
C PHE A 505 -18.93 17.12 -14.10
N VAL A 506 -19.91 16.46 -13.49
CA VAL A 506 -20.53 16.93 -12.23
C VAL A 506 -19.50 17.00 -11.12
N GLY A 507 -18.69 15.95 -10.93
CA GLY A 507 -17.63 15.94 -9.93
C GLY A 507 -16.60 17.06 -10.12
N ILE A 508 -16.12 17.24 -11.35
CA ILE A 508 -15.21 18.34 -11.72
C ILE A 508 -15.87 19.69 -11.51
N GLY A 509 -17.12 19.87 -11.94
CA GLY A 509 -17.89 21.10 -11.80
C GLY A 509 -18.10 21.50 -10.33
N VAL A 510 -18.43 20.56 -9.48
CA VAL A 510 -18.52 20.78 -8.01
C VAL A 510 -17.17 21.19 -7.45
N ALA A 511 -16.10 20.53 -7.82
CA ALA A 511 -14.75 20.91 -7.40
C ALA A 511 -14.38 22.33 -7.87
N PHE A 512 -14.70 22.68 -9.12
CA PHE A 512 -14.47 24.01 -9.69
C PHE A 512 -15.23 25.09 -8.93
N VAL A 513 -16.53 24.89 -8.70
CA VAL A 513 -17.39 25.86 -8.00
C VAL A 513 -16.94 26.06 -6.55
N LEU A 514 -16.58 24.98 -5.85
CA LEU A 514 -16.21 25.05 -4.44
C LEU A 514 -14.78 25.55 -4.21
N HIS A 515 -13.82 25.15 -5.05
CA HIS A 515 -12.39 25.38 -4.78
C HIS A 515 -11.74 26.43 -5.69
N TYR A 516 -12.30 26.73 -6.83
CA TYR A 516 -11.80 27.80 -7.73
C TYR A 516 -12.65 29.06 -7.63
N VAL A 517 -13.93 28.99 -8.02
CA VAL A 517 -14.86 30.14 -7.92
C VAL A 517 -15.14 30.50 -6.46
N GLY A 518 -15.33 29.49 -5.61
CA GLY A 518 -15.58 29.65 -4.18
C GLY A 518 -14.34 29.87 -3.33
N ARG A 519 -13.18 30.20 -3.92
CA ARG A 519 -11.96 30.53 -3.18
C ARG A 519 -12.18 31.83 -2.40
N THR A 520 -11.92 31.82 -1.10
CA THR A 520 -12.09 32.99 -0.21
C THR A 520 -10.76 33.68 0.03
N THR A 521 -9.67 32.92 0.20
CA THR A 521 -8.29 33.40 0.28
C THR A 521 -7.39 32.48 -0.52
N ALA A 522 -6.08 32.76 -0.59
CA ALA A 522 -5.13 31.83 -1.21
C ALA A 522 -5.18 30.44 -0.53
N ALA A 523 -5.42 30.40 0.78
CA ALA A 523 -5.42 29.17 1.60
C ALA A 523 -6.79 28.53 1.79
N THR A 524 -7.91 29.28 1.68
CA THR A 524 -9.26 28.81 2.07
C THR A 524 -10.27 28.90 0.93
N SER A 525 -11.31 28.09 1.01
CA SER A 525 -12.40 28.04 0.04
C SER A 525 -13.76 27.85 0.72
N LYS A 526 -14.86 28.04 -0.01
CA LYS A 526 -16.22 27.78 0.48
C LYS A 526 -16.43 26.35 0.99
N ALA A 527 -15.67 25.37 0.45
CA ALA A 527 -15.72 24.00 0.93
C ALA A 527 -15.26 23.88 2.39
N ASP A 528 -14.31 24.70 2.82
CA ASP A 528 -13.82 24.68 4.21
C ASP A 528 -14.90 25.18 5.18
N ALA A 529 -15.76 26.10 4.72
CA ALA A 529 -16.91 26.57 5.48
C ALA A 529 -18.07 25.53 5.56
N LEU A 530 -18.12 24.58 4.61
CA LEU A 530 -19.10 23.49 4.64
C LEU A 530 -18.72 22.35 5.59
N LEU A 531 -17.47 22.22 5.99
CA LEU A 531 -16.99 21.15 6.89
C LEU A 531 -17.77 21.08 8.21
N PRO A 532 -18.07 22.19 8.92
CA PRO A 532 -18.90 22.16 10.12
C PRO A 532 -20.33 21.72 9.85
N VAL A 533 -20.89 22.04 8.67
CA VAL A 533 -22.26 21.68 8.26
C VAL A 533 -22.37 20.17 8.01
N LEU A 534 -21.34 19.55 7.44
CA LEU A 534 -21.26 18.10 7.24
C LEU A 534 -21.11 17.32 8.56
N GLY A 535 -20.82 18.02 9.66
CA GLY A 535 -20.83 17.48 11.02
C GLY A 535 -19.88 16.30 11.25
N PRO A 536 -20.37 15.21 11.87
CA PRO A 536 -19.54 14.06 12.22
C PRO A 536 -18.93 13.34 11.00
N ILE A 537 -19.64 13.29 9.87
CA ILE A 537 -19.22 12.55 8.68
C ILE A 537 -17.87 13.08 8.15
N ALA A 538 -17.71 14.41 8.09
CA ALA A 538 -16.45 15.01 7.65
C ALA A 538 -15.29 14.67 8.60
N ARG A 539 -15.54 14.69 9.91
CA ARG A 539 -14.53 14.34 10.93
C ARG A 539 -14.16 12.86 10.87
N TRP A 540 -15.15 11.98 10.66
CA TRP A 540 -14.91 10.54 10.52
C TRP A 540 -14.08 10.24 9.28
N ALA A 541 -14.39 10.87 8.16
CA ALA A 541 -13.59 10.72 6.94
C ALA A 541 -12.16 11.28 7.11
N GLN A 542 -11.97 12.41 7.80
CA GLN A 542 -10.65 12.94 8.16
C GLN A 542 -9.88 11.99 9.08
N GLY A 543 -10.55 11.40 10.07
CA GLY A 543 -10.02 10.36 10.95
C GLY A 543 -9.93 8.98 10.29
N LYS A 544 -9.99 8.88 8.96
CA LYS A 544 -9.90 7.61 8.20
C LYS A 544 -10.94 6.57 8.64
N TRP A 545 -12.12 7.02 9.06
CA TRP A 545 -13.20 6.20 9.65
C TRP A 545 -12.78 5.43 10.90
N PHE A 546 -11.73 5.87 11.58
CA PHE A 546 -11.17 5.26 12.80
C PHE A 546 -10.80 3.77 12.64
N VAL A 547 -10.43 3.36 11.42
CA VAL A 547 -10.07 1.95 11.15
C VAL A 547 -8.72 1.62 11.80
N ASP A 548 -7.76 2.55 11.82
CA ASP A 548 -6.48 2.35 12.52
C ASP A 548 -6.71 2.15 14.03
N GLU A 549 -7.58 2.95 14.66
CA GLU A 549 -7.96 2.87 16.07
C GLU A 549 -8.71 1.57 16.38
N LEU A 550 -9.58 1.13 15.46
CA LEU A 550 -10.28 -0.15 15.59
C LEU A 550 -9.27 -1.31 15.60
N TYR A 551 -8.27 -1.30 14.72
CA TYR A 551 -7.24 -2.34 14.68
C TYR A 551 -6.33 -2.29 15.90
N ASP A 552 -6.03 -1.10 16.41
CA ASP A 552 -5.31 -0.95 17.67
C ASP A 552 -6.09 -1.61 18.83
N ALA A 553 -7.39 -1.36 18.92
CA ALA A 553 -8.22 -1.89 20.00
C ALA A 553 -8.43 -3.42 19.88
N VAL A 554 -8.67 -3.94 18.66
CA VAL A 554 -9.06 -5.35 18.45
C VAL A 554 -7.86 -6.27 18.27
N ILE A 555 -6.74 -5.78 17.74
CA ILE A 555 -5.57 -6.60 17.39
C ILE A 555 -4.37 -6.22 18.24
N ARG A 556 -3.91 -4.97 18.18
CA ARG A 556 -2.64 -4.55 18.80
C ARG A 556 -2.69 -4.64 20.32
N VAL A 557 -3.73 -4.12 20.94
CA VAL A 557 -3.84 -4.13 22.42
C VAL A 557 -3.98 -5.55 22.97
N PRO A 558 -4.85 -6.45 22.45
CA PRO A 558 -4.91 -7.84 22.91
C PRO A 558 -3.60 -8.60 22.72
N LEU A 559 -2.91 -8.41 21.57
CA LEU A 559 -1.60 -9.04 21.33
C LEU A 559 -0.54 -8.51 22.28
N TRP A 560 -0.55 -7.20 22.58
CA TRP A 560 0.35 -6.59 23.55
C TRP A 560 0.12 -7.15 24.96
N VAL A 561 -1.14 -7.28 25.39
CA VAL A 561 -1.50 -7.91 26.68
C VAL A 561 -1.03 -9.35 26.71
N LEU A 562 -1.31 -10.13 25.66
CA LEU A 562 -0.87 -11.52 25.56
C LEU A 562 0.66 -11.64 25.65
N ALA A 563 1.41 -10.78 24.94
CA ALA A 563 2.86 -10.76 24.98
C ALA A 563 3.39 -10.48 26.39
N HIS A 564 2.75 -9.56 27.14
CA HIS A 564 3.13 -9.28 28.53
C HIS A 564 2.82 -10.43 29.48
N VAL A 565 1.67 -11.09 29.29
CA VAL A 565 1.31 -12.29 30.07
C VAL A 565 2.32 -13.41 29.81
N LEU A 566 2.65 -13.67 28.55
CA LEU A 566 3.65 -14.68 28.18
C LEU A 566 5.03 -14.35 28.73
N HIS A 567 5.44 -13.08 28.66
CA HIS A 567 6.71 -12.63 29.26
C HIS A 567 6.71 -12.81 30.79
N LEU A 568 5.59 -12.53 31.46
CA LEU A 568 5.46 -12.75 32.91
C LEU A 568 5.56 -14.23 33.26
N ILE A 569 4.91 -15.09 32.48
CA ILE A 569 4.99 -16.55 32.64
C ILE A 569 6.43 -17.02 32.46
N ASP A 570 7.09 -16.58 31.39
CA ASP A 570 8.49 -16.92 31.11
C ASP A 570 9.39 -16.52 32.27
N LYS A 571 9.31 -15.27 32.72
CA LYS A 571 10.13 -14.73 33.83
C LYS A 571 9.87 -15.41 35.18
N LEU A 572 8.60 -15.70 35.50
CA LEU A 572 8.26 -16.29 36.82
C LEU A 572 8.39 -17.80 36.86
N LEU A 573 7.93 -18.50 35.80
CA LEU A 573 7.97 -19.97 35.80
C LEU A 573 9.27 -20.49 35.19
N VAL A 574 9.64 -20.10 33.99
CA VAL A 574 10.81 -20.68 33.31
C VAL A 574 12.09 -20.19 33.97
N ASP A 575 12.33 -18.89 34.02
CA ASP A 575 13.50 -18.29 34.65
C ASP A 575 13.50 -18.55 36.14
N GLY A 576 12.35 -18.51 36.81
CA GLY A 576 12.20 -18.82 38.23
C GLY A 576 12.64 -20.24 38.58
N LEU A 577 12.19 -21.24 37.79
CA LEU A 577 12.59 -22.64 37.97
C LEU A 577 14.08 -22.86 37.68
N VAL A 578 14.59 -22.27 36.60
CA VAL A 578 16.01 -22.35 36.24
C VAL A 578 16.89 -21.73 37.34
N ASN A 579 16.49 -20.55 37.83
CA ASN A 579 17.21 -19.89 38.95
C ASN A 579 17.13 -20.69 40.26
N ALA A 580 15.97 -21.28 40.57
CA ALA A 580 15.82 -22.15 41.74
C ALA A 580 16.70 -23.41 41.61
N ALA A 581 16.71 -24.05 40.44
CA ALA A 581 17.59 -25.19 40.16
C ALA A 581 19.08 -24.80 40.28
N GLY A 582 19.45 -23.59 39.83
CA GLY A 582 20.81 -23.07 40.01
C GLY A 582 21.15 -22.64 41.47
N ALA A 583 20.14 -22.25 42.26
CA ALA A 583 20.32 -21.87 43.66
C ALA A 583 20.52 -23.09 44.57
N ALA A 584 19.90 -24.23 44.24
CA ALA A 584 20.02 -25.46 45.08
C ALA A 584 21.48 -25.95 45.23
N PRO A 585 22.32 -26.06 44.18
CA PRO A 585 23.74 -26.38 44.33
C PRO A 585 24.53 -25.32 45.13
N ARG A 586 24.16 -24.03 44.93
CA ARG A 586 24.80 -22.93 45.71
C ARG A 586 24.47 -23.04 47.19
N ALA A 587 23.22 -23.31 47.55
CA ALA A 587 22.81 -23.52 48.94
C ALA A 587 23.50 -24.75 49.55
N GLY A 588 23.57 -25.87 48.79
CA GLY A 588 24.34 -27.05 49.17
C GLY A 588 25.81 -26.76 49.36
N GLY A 589 26.45 -26.01 48.47
CA GLY A 589 27.82 -25.55 48.59
C GLY A 589 28.05 -24.65 49.82
N TRP A 590 27.10 -23.75 50.11
CA TRP A 590 27.13 -22.93 51.33
C TRP A 590 27.03 -23.76 52.60
N GLY A 591 26.16 -24.79 52.64
CA GLY A 591 26.03 -25.73 53.75
C GLY A 591 27.29 -26.59 53.98
N LEU A 592 28.00 -26.93 52.90
CA LEU A 592 29.24 -27.69 52.96
C LEU A 592 30.48 -26.84 53.33
N ARG A 593 30.45 -25.54 53.14
CA ARG A 593 31.57 -24.63 53.38
C ARG A 593 32.14 -24.68 54.82
N PRO A 594 31.30 -24.77 55.87
CA PRO A 594 31.82 -24.92 57.23
C PRO A 594 32.62 -26.21 57.46
N THR A 595 32.36 -27.26 56.66
CA THR A 595 33.08 -28.53 56.76
C THR A 595 34.49 -28.48 56.16
N GLN A 596 34.79 -27.44 55.37
CA GLN A 596 36.09 -27.25 54.72
C GLN A 596 36.95 -26.17 55.41
N GLN A 597 37.17 -26.32 56.69
CA GLN A 597 37.93 -25.35 57.53
C GLN A 597 39.46 -25.50 57.45
N GLY A 598 39.99 -26.35 56.58
CA GLY A 598 41.43 -26.54 56.38
C GLY A 598 42.14 -27.25 57.55
N GLN A 599 41.40 -27.68 58.59
CA GLN A 599 41.92 -28.41 59.68
C GLN A 599 41.89 -29.91 59.41
N MET A 600 43.08 -30.53 59.32
CA MET A 600 43.26 -31.94 58.99
C MET A 600 42.50 -32.89 59.94
N HIS A 601 42.37 -32.54 61.19
CA HIS A 601 41.62 -33.31 62.19
C HIS A 601 40.10 -33.31 61.94
N GLY A 602 39.55 -32.26 61.39
CA GLY A 602 38.13 -32.17 60.97
C GLY A 602 37.79 -33.08 59.82
N TYR A 603 38.70 -33.20 58.88
CA TYR A 603 38.53 -34.12 57.73
C TYR A 603 38.62 -35.58 58.13
N ALA A 604 39.60 -35.91 59.02
CA ALA A 604 39.73 -37.25 59.51
C ALA A 604 38.50 -37.69 60.34
N ALA A 605 37.98 -36.81 61.22
CA ALA A 605 36.75 -37.07 61.96
C ALA A 605 35.52 -37.23 61.03
N GLY A 606 35.42 -36.41 59.98
CA GLY A 606 34.34 -36.50 58.93
C GLY A 606 34.39 -37.80 58.13
N MET A 607 35.59 -38.23 57.74
CA MET A 607 35.80 -39.51 57.07
C MET A 607 35.43 -40.70 57.99
N LEU A 608 35.85 -40.70 59.24
CA LEU A 608 35.48 -41.73 60.20
C LEU A 608 33.97 -41.77 60.43
N ALA A 609 33.32 -40.63 60.59
CA ALA A 609 31.88 -40.55 60.75
C ALA A 609 31.14 -41.05 59.49
N GLY A 610 31.65 -40.73 58.30
CA GLY A 610 31.10 -41.23 57.02
C GLY A 610 31.21 -42.71 56.84
N VAL A 611 32.38 -43.30 57.20
CA VAL A 611 32.57 -44.77 57.20
C VAL A 611 31.68 -45.45 58.23
N ALA A 612 31.57 -44.91 59.45
CA ALA A 612 30.68 -45.43 60.46
C ALA A 612 29.18 -45.42 59.98
N LEU A 613 28.75 -44.32 59.32
CA LEU A 613 27.40 -44.20 58.75
C LEU A 613 27.15 -45.23 57.66
N LEU A 614 28.10 -45.43 56.74
CA LEU A 614 28.00 -46.44 55.67
C LEU A 614 27.95 -47.85 56.22
N VAL A 615 28.72 -48.18 57.27
CA VAL A 615 28.66 -49.48 58.01
C VAL A 615 27.28 -49.64 58.64
N LEU A 616 26.76 -48.61 59.29
CA LEU A 616 25.45 -48.63 59.93
C LEU A 616 24.31 -48.83 58.94
N ILE A 617 24.36 -48.13 57.79
CA ILE A 617 23.42 -48.31 56.65
C ILE A 617 23.56 -49.74 56.12
N GLY A 618 24.78 -50.22 55.92
CA GLY A 618 25.02 -51.58 55.43
C GLY A 618 24.45 -52.65 56.41
N LEU A 619 24.59 -52.46 57.69
CA LEU A 619 24.00 -53.34 58.73
C LEU A 619 22.45 -53.28 58.73
N MET A 620 21.87 -52.09 58.44
CA MET A 620 20.41 -51.93 58.36
C MET A 620 19.81 -52.53 57.07
N ILE A 621 20.61 -52.65 56.03
CA ILE A 621 20.14 -53.28 54.75
C ILE A 621 20.27 -54.80 54.76
N VAL A 622 21.18 -55.34 55.61
CA VAL A 622 21.43 -56.80 55.73
C VAL A 622 20.52 -57.44 56.77
N GLN A 623 19.83 -56.67 57.62
CA GLN A 623 18.71 -57.13 58.46
C GLN A 623 17.39 -56.96 57.67
#